data_67cfcc3fcebc23b6bd386521cf0450a8
#
_entry.id   67cfcc3fcebc23b6bd386521cf0450a8
#
_cell.length_a   1.000
_cell.length_b   1.000
_cell.length_c   1.000
_cell.angle_alpha   90.00
_cell.angle_beta   90.00
_cell.angle_gamma   90.00
#
_symmetry.space_group_name_H-M   'P 1'
#
loop_
_entity.id
_entity.type
_entity.pdbx_description
1 polymer ?
#
loop_
_entity_poly.entity_id
_entity_poly.type
_entity_poly.pdbx_seq_one_letter_code
_entity_poly.pdbx_strand_id
1 'polypeptide(L)'
;MVLQLKISIKDVDYPKWRTLIVSDETTFEALHLYLQTAFAWSDSHLHLFSQNGVSIVPEAGNLLDNPKAINEKQAVLSDFLKNPGDQVTYIYDLGDDWQHEIILEQKADLPMDVPLPFCLEAEGDMPLEQESADEYIADLMTNDELVMYINEQLGVFYADSFFAREEETEPNEAEWNELYDVADQLKKRKPWLELYDDQLIAVWSDELNDYAYCSVMGSAGESYGVTCFLGSKGLLSFFDILESDPYEENPTLLFNQYSVTVDFNNREDLDEEEYELIKRLGRKYRGKYQWPSFVSMIPDQLPWMINQEECLLLTDILLKLNAFLSDTENLSEKVPSFGNHLLAVRENGESVLLSTDELIQEALQDPVLELELSEIEWKRMKKKIPAVNGKEVELAFIQTGEPVQKTPDSRPFIPYILVLIECGTGAVLHYDLAESVYYAEGVQEAVYRLFDKIEVLPAAVYMFDDSFAVNAEPLFEKLSIPLVKTEELEGVEQFIEMMGEDGPF
;
A
#
# COMPACT_ATOMS: atom_id res chain seq x y z
N MET A 1 -0.68 -26.87 4.88
CA MET A 1 -2.05 -27.43 5.22
C MET A 1 -2.85 -26.35 5.90
N VAL A 2 -4.17 -26.53 6.03
CA VAL A 2 -5.02 -25.59 6.74
C VAL A 2 -5.65 -26.22 7.96
N LEU A 3 -5.88 -25.38 8.97
CA LEU A 3 -6.54 -25.74 10.21
C LEU A 3 -7.92 -25.07 10.24
N GLN A 4 -8.95 -25.88 10.52
CA GLN A 4 -10.26 -25.37 10.88
C GLN A 4 -10.33 -25.27 12.40
N LEU A 5 -10.41 -24.04 12.89
CA LEU A 5 -10.42 -23.71 14.31
C LEU A 5 -11.80 -23.23 14.73
N LYS A 6 -12.38 -23.85 15.75
CA LYS A 6 -13.55 -23.32 16.42
C LYS A 6 -13.14 -22.53 17.65
N ILE A 7 -13.52 -21.26 17.69
CA ILE A 7 -13.20 -20.35 18.79
C ILE A 7 -14.49 -19.96 19.49
N SER A 8 -14.59 -20.23 20.78
CA SER A 8 -15.77 -19.96 21.58
C SER A 8 -15.41 -19.14 22.82
N ILE A 9 -16.15 -18.06 23.09
CA ILE A 9 -16.00 -17.29 24.33
C ILE A 9 -16.68 -18.05 25.46
N LYS A 10 -16.00 -18.16 26.61
CA LYS A 10 -16.50 -18.81 27.83
C LYS A 10 -17.26 -17.83 28.71
N ASP A 11 -18.12 -18.37 29.55
CA ASP A 11 -18.83 -17.65 30.61
C ASP A 11 -19.67 -16.45 30.12
N VAL A 12 -20.23 -16.55 28.91
CA VAL A 12 -21.15 -15.58 28.33
C VAL A 12 -22.60 -16.12 28.34
N ASP A 13 -23.59 -15.23 28.47
CA ASP A 13 -25.00 -15.60 28.59
C ASP A 13 -25.57 -16.28 27.33
N TYR A 14 -25.02 -15.96 26.15
CA TYR A 14 -25.38 -16.53 24.86
C TYR A 14 -24.15 -17.06 24.14
N PRO A 15 -24.28 -18.14 23.34
CA PRO A 15 -23.16 -18.67 22.57
C PRO A 15 -22.57 -17.62 21.63
N LYS A 16 -21.28 -17.37 21.76
CA LYS A 16 -20.49 -16.50 20.85
C LYS A 16 -19.31 -17.31 20.38
N TRP A 17 -19.32 -17.66 19.11
CA TRP A 17 -18.23 -18.44 18.51
C TRP A 17 -18.02 -18.10 17.04
N ARG A 18 -16.82 -18.39 16.58
CA ARG A 18 -16.36 -18.25 15.20
C ARG A 18 -15.65 -19.53 14.78
N THR A 19 -15.83 -19.97 13.54
CA THR A 19 -15.01 -21.02 12.92
C THR A 19 -14.11 -20.37 11.88
N LEU A 20 -12.81 -20.35 12.16
CA LEU A 20 -11.81 -19.78 11.26
C LEU A 20 -11.03 -20.88 10.55
N ILE A 21 -10.75 -20.68 9.27
CA ILE A 21 -9.79 -21.44 8.48
C ILE A 21 -8.51 -20.64 8.40
N VAL A 22 -7.40 -21.22 8.85
CA VAL A 22 -6.07 -20.55 8.90
C VAL A 22 -4.99 -21.48 8.38
N SER A 23 -3.84 -20.94 7.99
CA SER A 23 -2.66 -21.76 7.68
C SER A 23 -2.15 -22.49 8.93
N ASP A 24 -1.61 -23.68 8.77
CA ASP A 24 -0.91 -24.38 9.87
C ASP A 24 0.45 -23.73 10.24
N GLU A 25 0.95 -22.85 9.39
CA GLU A 25 2.15 -22.02 9.60
C GLU A 25 1.82 -20.68 10.30
N THR A 26 0.56 -20.36 10.54
CA THR A 26 0.13 -19.16 11.26
C THR A 26 0.80 -19.10 12.64
N THR A 27 1.41 -17.97 12.98
CA THR A 27 1.96 -17.70 14.32
C THR A 27 0.85 -17.37 15.31
N PHE A 28 1.13 -17.46 16.62
CA PHE A 28 0.15 -17.04 17.62
C PHE A 28 -0.07 -15.53 17.65
N GLU A 29 0.92 -14.72 17.26
CA GLU A 29 0.74 -13.28 17.04
C GLU A 29 -0.28 -13.03 15.93
N ALA A 30 -0.15 -13.69 14.77
CA ALA A 30 -1.11 -13.54 13.69
C ALA A 30 -2.50 -14.05 14.11
N LEU A 31 -2.57 -15.18 14.83
CA LEU A 31 -3.86 -15.69 15.35
C LEU A 31 -4.51 -14.68 16.30
N HIS A 32 -3.73 -14.01 17.17
CA HIS A 32 -4.25 -12.96 18.04
C HIS A 32 -4.93 -11.86 17.22
N LEU A 33 -4.29 -11.34 16.17
CA LEU A 33 -4.87 -10.32 15.29
C LEU A 33 -6.14 -10.81 14.59
N TYR A 34 -6.16 -12.07 14.13
CA TYR A 34 -7.37 -12.67 13.54
C TYR A 34 -8.53 -12.75 14.55
N LEU A 35 -8.24 -13.04 15.81
CA LEU A 35 -9.25 -13.08 16.87
C LEU A 35 -9.76 -11.69 17.20
N GLN A 36 -8.87 -10.69 17.32
CA GLN A 36 -9.26 -9.29 17.53
C GLN A 36 -10.23 -8.84 16.43
N THR A 37 -9.91 -9.13 15.18
CA THR A 37 -10.75 -8.82 14.04
C THR A 37 -12.07 -9.58 14.05
N ALA A 38 -12.04 -10.90 14.29
CA ALA A 38 -13.24 -11.74 14.27
C ALA A 38 -14.23 -11.43 15.39
N PHE A 39 -13.78 -10.81 16.48
CA PHE A 39 -14.63 -10.36 17.58
C PHE A 39 -14.79 -8.84 17.64
N ALA A 40 -14.26 -8.09 16.65
CA ALA A 40 -14.28 -6.63 16.54
C ALA A 40 -13.70 -5.91 17.77
N TRP A 41 -12.58 -6.39 18.27
CA TRP A 41 -11.84 -5.78 19.37
C TRP A 41 -10.68 -4.91 18.85
N SER A 42 -10.20 -3.99 19.70
CA SER A 42 -9.27 -2.93 19.31
C SER A 42 -7.81 -3.19 19.67
N ASP A 43 -7.48 -4.37 20.19
CA ASP A 43 -6.14 -4.75 20.68
C ASP A 43 -5.57 -3.77 21.74
N SER A 44 -6.45 -3.23 22.58
CA SER A 44 -6.07 -2.25 23.62
C SER A 44 -5.61 -2.87 24.94
N HIS A 45 -5.70 -4.20 25.10
CA HIS A 45 -5.42 -4.91 26.32
C HIS A 45 -4.38 -6.02 26.13
N LEU A 46 -3.78 -6.46 27.25
CA LEU A 46 -2.81 -7.56 27.26
C LEU A 46 -3.49 -8.90 27.02
N HIS A 47 -2.78 -9.81 26.36
CA HIS A 47 -3.27 -11.14 26.06
C HIS A 47 -2.23 -12.22 26.29
N LEU A 48 -2.68 -13.47 26.32
CA LEU A 48 -1.83 -14.65 26.31
C LEU A 48 -2.57 -15.87 25.74
N PHE A 49 -1.79 -16.81 25.21
CA PHE A 49 -2.30 -18.15 24.92
C PHE A 49 -1.71 -19.16 25.91
N SER A 50 -2.44 -20.23 26.17
CA SER A 50 -1.96 -21.30 27.03
C SER A 50 -2.39 -22.68 26.55
N GLN A 51 -1.47 -23.65 26.64
CA GLN A 51 -1.75 -25.06 26.40
C GLN A 51 -0.90 -25.94 27.34
N ASN A 52 -1.54 -26.85 28.06
CA ASN A 52 -0.87 -27.84 28.91
C ASN A 52 0.18 -27.23 29.89
N GLY A 53 -0.06 -26.02 30.39
CA GLY A 53 0.84 -25.30 31.30
C GLY A 53 2.01 -24.58 30.62
N VAL A 54 2.03 -24.52 29.32
CA VAL A 54 2.90 -23.66 28.51
C VAL A 54 2.15 -22.37 28.22
N SER A 55 2.76 -21.23 28.47
CA SER A 55 2.22 -19.90 28.10
C SER A 55 2.93 -19.38 26.86
N ILE A 56 2.17 -18.80 25.92
CA ILE A 56 2.65 -18.15 24.73
C ILE A 56 2.24 -16.68 24.87
N VAL A 57 3.22 -15.77 24.81
CA VAL A 57 3.05 -14.36 25.22
C VAL A 57 3.75 -13.40 24.24
N PRO A 58 3.31 -12.14 24.14
CA PRO A 58 4.03 -11.09 23.44
C PRO A 58 5.47 -10.89 23.95
N GLU A 59 6.36 -10.44 23.08
CA GLU A 59 7.78 -10.22 23.39
C GLU A 59 8.00 -9.19 24.51
N ALA A 60 7.17 -8.16 24.59
CA ALA A 60 7.25 -7.10 25.61
C ALA A 60 6.74 -7.53 26.99
N GLY A 61 6.09 -8.67 27.07
CA GLY A 61 5.42 -9.14 28.27
C GLY A 61 6.09 -10.34 28.92
N ASN A 62 7.17 -10.15 29.70
CA ASN A 62 7.43 -11.04 30.83
C ASN A 62 6.29 -10.91 31.87
N LEU A 63 5.03 -11.09 31.38
CA LEU A 63 3.79 -10.95 32.16
C LEU A 63 3.71 -11.94 33.31
N LEU A 64 4.43 -13.03 33.18
CA LEU A 64 4.59 -14.04 34.21
C LEU A 64 6.09 -14.29 34.29
N ASP A 65 6.73 -14.20 35.46
CA ASP A 65 8.06 -14.72 35.73
C ASP A 65 8.14 -16.24 35.43
N ASN A 66 7.64 -16.63 34.25
CA ASN A 66 7.56 -18.02 33.83
C ASN A 66 8.69 -18.32 32.84
N PRO A 67 9.72 -19.03 33.26
CA PRO A 67 10.86 -19.39 32.42
C PRO A 67 10.50 -20.37 31.28
N LYS A 68 9.23 -20.78 31.17
CA LYS A 68 8.70 -21.65 30.11
C LYS A 68 7.79 -20.89 29.12
N ALA A 69 7.68 -19.57 29.24
CA ALA A 69 6.92 -18.79 28.28
C ALA A 69 7.63 -18.79 26.91
N ILE A 70 6.85 -18.91 25.87
CA ILE A 70 7.30 -18.91 24.46
C ILE A 70 6.84 -17.59 23.83
N ASN A 71 7.70 -17.00 23.00
CA ASN A 71 7.35 -15.81 22.22
C ASN A 71 6.33 -16.18 21.12
N GLU A 72 5.20 -15.46 21.07
CA GLU A 72 4.11 -15.71 20.12
C GLU A 72 4.51 -15.52 18.66
N LYS A 73 5.51 -14.66 18.36
CA LYS A 73 6.07 -14.49 17.02
C LYS A 73 6.79 -15.74 16.51
N GLN A 74 7.30 -16.56 17.41
CA GLN A 74 8.08 -17.76 17.11
C GLN A 74 7.27 -19.05 17.22
N ALA A 75 6.13 -19.00 17.93
CA ALA A 75 5.26 -20.14 18.12
C ALA A 75 4.28 -20.25 16.95
N VAL A 76 4.30 -21.36 16.22
CA VAL A 76 3.36 -21.65 15.13
C VAL A 76 2.28 -22.63 15.54
N LEU A 77 1.08 -22.51 14.95
CA LEU A 77 -0.08 -23.32 15.33
C LEU A 77 0.16 -24.82 15.17
N SER A 78 0.90 -25.24 14.13
CA SER A 78 1.20 -26.66 13.88
C SER A 78 2.00 -27.34 14.99
N ASP A 79 2.72 -26.59 15.82
CA ASP A 79 3.45 -27.13 16.96
C ASP A 79 2.53 -27.52 18.12
N PHE A 80 1.38 -26.87 18.25
CA PHE A 80 0.45 -27.01 19.36
C PHE A 80 -0.86 -27.72 18.97
N LEU A 81 -1.37 -27.48 17.76
CA LEU A 81 -2.62 -28.03 17.25
C LEU A 81 -2.32 -29.12 16.19
N LYS A 82 -1.98 -30.32 16.67
CA LYS A 82 -1.51 -31.44 15.81
C LYS A 82 -2.64 -32.33 15.33
N ASN A 83 -3.63 -32.60 16.18
CA ASN A 83 -4.71 -33.53 15.92
C ASN A 83 -6.06 -32.88 16.17
N PRO A 84 -7.10 -33.23 15.43
CA PRO A 84 -8.46 -32.83 15.77
C PRO A 84 -8.80 -33.12 17.22
N GLY A 85 -9.35 -32.11 17.92
CA GLY A 85 -9.62 -32.12 19.35
C GLY A 85 -8.51 -31.50 20.21
N ASP A 86 -7.33 -31.17 19.65
CA ASP A 86 -6.33 -30.37 20.38
C ASP A 86 -6.90 -28.97 20.65
N GLN A 87 -6.56 -28.43 21.84
CA GLN A 87 -7.14 -27.18 22.33
C GLN A 87 -6.07 -26.22 22.81
N VAL A 88 -6.30 -24.93 22.60
CA VAL A 88 -5.53 -23.81 23.17
C VAL A 88 -6.52 -22.85 23.82
N THR A 89 -6.17 -22.30 24.97
CA THR A 89 -6.94 -21.21 25.61
C THR A 89 -6.28 -19.88 25.24
N TYR A 90 -7.08 -18.93 24.76
CA TYR A 90 -6.69 -17.55 24.56
C TYR A 90 -7.38 -16.69 25.61
N ILE A 91 -6.62 -15.83 26.28
CA ILE A 91 -7.10 -14.91 27.31
C ILE A 91 -6.77 -13.50 26.84
N TYR A 92 -7.79 -12.68 26.71
CA TYR A 92 -7.68 -11.28 26.34
C TYR A 92 -8.22 -10.42 27.49
N ASP A 93 -7.60 -9.27 27.71
CA ASP A 93 -7.81 -8.43 28.88
C ASP A 93 -7.68 -9.19 30.21
N LEU A 94 -6.47 -9.17 30.79
CA LEU A 94 -6.19 -9.86 32.05
C LEU A 94 -6.95 -9.30 33.27
N GLY A 95 -7.63 -8.16 33.10
CA GLY A 95 -8.50 -7.54 34.09
C GLY A 95 -9.90 -8.15 34.05
N ASP A 96 -10.49 -8.21 32.87
CA ASP A 96 -11.86 -8.73 32.63
C ASP A 96 -11.88 -10.22 32.32
N ASP A 97 -10.69 -10.83 32.04
CA ASP A 97 -10.49 -12.28 31.88
C ASP A 97 -11.34 -12.89 30.74
N TRP A 98 -11.34 -12.26 29.56
CA TRP A 98 -12.05 -12.80 28.38
C TRP A 98 -11.40 -14.10 27.89
N GLN A 99 -11.94 -15.24 28.32
CA GLN A 99 -11.42 -16.56 27.98
C GLN A 99 -12.07 -17.12 26.73
N HIS A 100 -11.23 -17.50 25.76
CA HIS A 100 -11.64 -18.17 24.53
C HIS A 100 -11.05 -19.58 24.51
N GLU A 101 -11.89 -20.54 24.16
CA GLU A 101 -11.46 -21.90 23.87
C GLU A 101 -11.32 -22.06 22.35
N ILE A 102 -10.10 -22.38 21.91
CA ILE A 102 -9.74 -22.60 20.50
C ILE A 102 -9.56 -24.11 20.33
N ILE A 103 -10.39 -24.73 19.51
CA ILE A 103 -10.35 -26.17 19.27
C ILE A 103 -10.03 -26.42 17.79
N LEU A 104 -9.04 -27.25 17.52
CA LEU A 104 -8.81 -27.77 16.18
C LEU A 104 -9.91 -28.80 15.84
N GLU A 105 -10.81 -28.45 14.91
CA GLU A 105 -11.86 -29.37 14.47
C GLU A 105 -11.37 -30.32 13.39
N GLN A 106 -10.64 -29.81 12.39
CA GLN A 106 -10.06 -30.65 11.33
C GLN A 106 -8.84 -29.99 10.65
N LYS A 107 -8.07 -30.85 9.97
CA LYS A 107 -7.00 -30.43 9.04
C LYS A 107 -7.39 -30.84 7.62
N ALA A 108 -7.12 -29.98 6.66
CA ALA A 108 -7.40 -30.26 5.27
C ALA A 108 -6.30 -29.70 4.36
N ASP A 109 -6.17 -30.28 3.17
CA ASP A 109 -5.48 -29.64 2.07
C ASP A 109 -6.50 -28.77 1.34
N LEU A 110 -6.31 -27.44 1.33
CA LEU A 110 -7.21 -26.56 0.63
C LEU A 110 -7.00 -26.65 -0.90
N PRO A 111 -8.08 -26.50 -1.70
CA PRO A 111 -7.95 -26.04 -3.08
C PRO A 111 -7.27 -24.66 -3.08
N MET A 112 -6.39 -24.41 -4.03
CA MET A 112 -5.43 -23.29 -4.08
C MET A 112 -6.03 -21.87 -4.15
N ASP A 113 -7.34 -21.67 -4.07
CA ASP A 113 -7.98 -20.40 -4.38
C ASP A 113 -8.79 -19.77 -3.23
N VAL A 114 -8.63 -20.24 -1.99
CA VAL A 114 -9.33 -19.62 -0.85
C VAL A 114 -8.33 -18.80 -0.04
N PRO A 115 -8.53 -17.47 0.05
CA PRO A 115 -7.66 -16.61 0.85
C PRO A 115 -7.77 -16.97 2.35
N LEU A 116 -6.67 -16.84 3.09
CA LEU A 116 -6.58 -17.13 4.52
C LEU A 116 -6.09 -15.88 5.29
N PRO A 117 -6.62 -15.61 6.48
CA PRO A 117 -7.62 -16.36 7.27
C PRO A 117 -9.03 -16.19 6.70
N PHE A 118 -9.90 -17.19 6.90
CA PHE A 118 -11.27 -17.15 6.42
C PHE A 118 -12.23 -17.58 7.52
N CYS A 119 -13.33 -16.83 7.75
CA CYS A 119 -14.40 -17.21 8.65
C CYS A 119 -15.43 -18.08 7.91
N LEU A 120 -15.54 -19.35 8.31
CA LEU A 120 -16.46 -20.29 7.70
C LEU A 120 -17.88 -20.15 8.28
N GLU A 121 -17.95 -20.02 9.60
CA GLU A 121 -19.23 -19.94 10.34
C GLU A 121 -19.07 -19.03 11.55
N ALA A 122 -20.12 -18.34 11.94
CA ALA A 122 -20.18 -17.49 13.13
C ALA A 122 -21.55 -17.53 13.78
N GLU A 123 -21.60 -17.39 15.10
CA GLU A 123 -22.84 -17.24 15.88
C GLU A 123 -22.61 -16.27 17.04
N GLY A 124 -23.64 -15.49 17.32
CA GLY A 124 -23.64 -14.49 18.38
C GLY A 124 -23.02 -13.18 17.98
N ASP A 125 -23.43 -12.14 18.68
CA ASP A 125 -23.00 -10.76 18.46
C ASP A 125 -21.50 -10.52 18.73
N MET A 126 -21.08 -9.30 18.48
CA MET A 126 -19.74 -8.84 18.81
C MET A 126 -19.73 -8.35 20.27
N PRO A 127 -18.97 -8.98 21.16
CA PRO A 127 -18.90 -8.53 22.55
C PRO A 127 -18.17 -7.20 22.63
N LEU A 128 -18.73 -6.25 23.39
CA LEU A 128 -18.07 -4.98 23.64
C LEU A 128 -16.85 -5.18 24.54
N GLU A 129 -15.74 -4.55 24.22
CA GLU A 129 -14.48 -4.59 24.97
C GLU A 129 -14.58 -3.93 26.37
N GLN A 130 -15.49 -3.00 26.51
CA GLN A 130 -15.81 -2.33 27.80
C GLN A 130 -17.30 -2.52 28.10
N GLU A 131 -17.60 -3.06 29.27
CA GLU A 131 -18.98 -3.10 29.79
C GLU A 131 -19.51 -1.68 30.08
N SER A 132 -20.02 -1.00 29.06
CA SER A 132 -21.13 -0.08 29.24
C SER A 132 -22.39 -0.77 28.72
N ALA A 133 -23.13 -1.30 29.61
CA ALA A 133 -24.18 -2.31 29.42
C ALA A 133 -25.42 -1.90 28.62
N ASP A 134 -25.40 -0.86 27.80
CA ASP A 134 -26.59 -0.29 27.20
C ASP A 134 -26.61 -0.16 25.66
N GLU A 135 -25.59 -0.60 24.93
CA GLU A 135 -25.64 -0.59 23.46
C GLU A 135 -25.33 -1.96 22.84
N TYR A 136 -26.35 -2.78 22.77
CA TYR A 136 -26.37 -4.00 21.97
C TYR A 136 -26.38 -3.65 20.48
N ILE A 137 -25.28 -3.88 19.79
CA ILE A 137 -25.24 -3.90 18.31
C ILE A 137 -25.83 -5.24 17.79
N ALA A 138 -26.13 -6.16 18.68
CA ALA A 138 -26.34 -7.58 18.47
C ALA A 138 -27.64 -8.01 17.79
N ASP A 139 -28.67 -7.21 17.78
CA ASP A 139 -29.98 -7.63 17.25
C ASP A 139 -30.16 -7.39 15.74
N LEU A 140 -29.08 -7.10 14.99
CA LEU A 140 -29.18 -6.60 13.63
C LEU A 140 -28.55 -7.46 12.54
N MET A 141 -27.78 -8.49 12.88
CA MET A 141 -27.12 -9.35 11.88
C MET A 141 -27.62 -10.79 11.97
N THR A 142 -27.94 -11.37 10.84
CA THR A 142 -28.04 -12.84 10.72
C THR A 142 -26.65 -13.46 10.80
N ASN A 143 -26.55 -14.76 11.09
CA ASN A 143 -25.25 -15.45 11.11
C ASN A 143 -24.50 -15.34 9.77
N ASP A 144 -25.22 -15.34 8.65
CA ASP A 144 -24.63 -15.20 7.32
C ASP A 144 -24.06 -13.78 7.11
N GLU A 145 -24.76 -12.74 7.52
CA GLU A 145 -24.28 -11.35 7.48
C GLU A 145 -23.06 -11.16 8.39
N LEU A 146 -23.06 -11.81 9.56
CA LEU A 146 -21.93 -11.78 10.47
C LEU A 146 -20.67 -12.45 9.87
N VAL A 147 -20.83 -13.61 9.21
CA VAL A 147 -19.74 -14.29 8.50
C VAL A 147 -19.21 -13.42 7.37
N MET A 148 -20.09 -12.79 6.58
CA MET A 148 -19.67 -11.86 5.52
C MET A 148 -18.88 -10.70 6.09
N TYR A 149 -19.37 -10.05 7.14
CA TYR A 149 -18.68 -8.96 7.81
C TYR A 149 -17.30 -9.38 8.32
N ILE A 150 -17.19 -10.51 9.04
CA ILE A 150 -15.90 -10.99 9.55
C ILE A 150 -14.92 -11.25 8.40
N ASN A 151 -15.36 -11.87 7.31
CA ASN A 151 -14.52 -12.15 6.17
C ASN A 151 -14.04 -10.89 5.47
N GLU A 152 -14.86 -9.87 5.41
CA GLU A 152 -14.49 -8.57 4.88
C GLU A 152 -13.43 -7.89 5.78
N GLN A 153 -13.59 -7.94 7.09
CA GLN A 153 -12.58 -7.42 8.02
C GLN A 153 -11.30 -8.27 8.01
N LEU A 154 -11.41 -9.60 7.89
CA LEU A 154 -10.27 -10.49 7.69
C LEU A 154 -9.60 -10.28 6.33
N GLY A 155 -10.30 -9.67 5.38
CA GLY A 155 -9.76 -9.21 4.10
C GLY A 155 -8.57 -8.26 4.25
N VAL A 156 -8.42 -7.56 5.36
CA VAL A 156 -7.22 -6.78 5.69
C VAL A 156 -5.98 -7.69 5.77
N PHE A 157 -6.12 -8.90 6.26
CA PHE A 157 -5.03 -9.89 6.27
C PHE A 157 -4.86 -10.58 4.91
N TYR A 158 -5.88 -10.51 4.02
CA TYR A 158 -5.72 -10.82 2.61
C TYR A 158 -5.14 -9.63 1.86
N ALA A 159 -5.57 -8.44 2.24
CA ALA A 159 -5.05 -7.21 1.67
C ALA A 159 -3.61 -6.97 2.12
N ASP A 160 -3.20 -7.35 3.34
CA ASP A 160 -1.77 -7.54 3.65
C ASP A 160 -1.17 -8.77 2.93
N SER A 161 -1.93 -9.74 2.43
CA SER A 161 -1.54 -10.81 1.50
C SER A 161 -2.00 -10.57 0.04
N PHE A 162 -2.84 -9.56 -0.22
CA PHE A 162 -3.23 -9.02 -1.53
C PHE A 162 -2.65 -7.62 -1.78
N PHE A 163 -2.23 -6.92 -0.71
CA PHE A 163 -1.33 -5.77 -0.60
C PHE A 163 -0.06 -6.05 0.22
N ALA A 164 0.11 -7.21 0.90
CA ALA A 164 1.31 -7.95 0.64
C ALA A 164 1.20 -8.17 -0.86
N ARG A 165 1.70 -7.21 -1.64
CA ARG A 165 2.26 -7.47 -2.94
C ARG A 165 2.67 -8.91 -2.89
N GLU A 166 2.12 -9.77 -3.76
CA GLU A 166 2.71 -11.09 -4.05
C GLU A 166 4.16 -10.94 -3.75
N GLU A 167 4.73 -11.71 -2.79
CA GLU A 167 6.13 -11.55 -2.36
C GLU A 167 6.87 -11.09 -3.58
N GLU A 168 7.37 -9.83 -3.61
CA GLU A 168 7.78 -9.20 -4.87
C GLU A 168 8.65 -10.22 -5.56
N THR A 169 8.04 -10.99 -6.46
CA THR A 169 8.66 -12.19 -6.95
C THR A 169 9.87 -11.70 -7.70
N GLU A 170 11.04 -12.09 -7.21
CA GLU A 170 12.28 -11.72 -7.88
C GLU A 170 12.24 -12.30 -9.30
N PRO A 171 12.63 -11.52 -10.31
CA PRO A 171 12.80 -12.07 -11.65
C PRO A 171 13.71 -13.26 -11.62
N ASN A 172 13.35 -14.32 -12.35
CA ASN A 172 14.23 -15.48 -12.51
C ASN A 172 15.43 -15.15 -13.41
N GLU A 173 16.44 -16.03 -13.45
CA GLU A 173 17.66 -15.79 -14.24
C GLU A 173 17.39 -15.61 -15.75
N ALA A 174 16.36 -16.22 -16.30
CA ALA A 174 16.03 -16.07 -17.71
C ALA A 174 15.43 -14.69 -18.01
N GLU A 175 14.52 -14.21 -17.17
CA GLU A 175 13.89 -12.88 -17.25
C GLU A 175 14.95 -11.79 -17.09
N TRP A 176 15.81 -11.89 -16.07
CA TRP A 176 16.94 -10.98 -15.91
C TRP A 176 17.85 -10.95 -17.14
N ASN A 177 18.21 -12.13 -17.68
CA ASN A 177 19.06 -12.20 -18.86
C ASN A 177 18.41 -11.53 -20.08
N GLU A 178 17.11 -11.69 -20.28
CA GLU A 178 16.41 -11.05 -21.38
C GLU A 178 16.44 -9.51 -21.22
N LEU A 179 16.13 -9.00 -20.03
CA LEU A 179 16.16 -7.55 -19.74
C LEU A 179 17.58 -6.97 -19.97
N TYR A 180 18.63 -7.63 -19.44
CA TYR A 180 20.00 -7.18 -19.67
C TYR A 180 20.40 -7.20 -21.15
N ASP A 181 19.93 -8.20 -21.94
CA ASP A 181 20.21 -8.26 -23.38
C ASP A 181 19.55 -7.12 -24.14
N VAL A 182 18.34 -6.76 -23.77
CA VAL A 182 17.60 -5.63 -24.36
C VAL A 182 18.23 -4.29 -23.95
N ALA A 183 18.64 -4.15 -22.71
CA ALA A 183 19.38 -2.98 -22.24
C ALA A 183 20.74 -2.81 -22.95
N ASP A 184 21.46 -3.92 -23.20
CA ASP A 184 22.70 -3.90 -23.96
C ASP A 184 22.51 -3.51 -25.44
N GLN A 185 21.34 -3.82 -26.04
CA GLN A 185 20.97 -3.33 -27.39
C GLN A 185 20.76 -1.83 -27.38
N LEU A 186 20.00 -1.30 -26.41
CA LEU A 186 19.77 0.12 -26.20
C LEU A 186 21.09 0.88 -26.05
N LYS A 187 21.98 0.36 -25.20
CA LYS A 187 23.32 0.93 -24.98
C LYS A 187 24.16 0.98 -26.25
N LYS A 188 24.08 -0.02 -27.11
CA LYS A 188 24.80 -0.05 -28.41
C LYS A 188 24.21 0.96 -29.39
N ARG A 189 22.89 1.16 -29.37
CA ARG A 189 22.19 2.12 -30.24
C ARG A 189 22.50 3.57 -29.87
N LYS A 190 22.71 3.85 -28.57
CA LYS A 190 23.03 5.19 -28.03
C LYS A 190 22.03 6.26 -28.45
N PRO A 191 20.75 6.12 -28.18
CA PRO A 191 19.74 7.08 -28.64
C PRO A 191 19.93 8.48 -28.10
N TRP A 192 20.61 8.65 -26.95
CA TRP A 192 20.97 9.93 -26.35
C TRP A 192 21.91 10.80 -27.19
N LEU A 193 22.49 10.27 -28.28
CA LEU A 193 23.25 11.08 -29.26
C LEU A 193 22.34 11.81 -30.26
N GLU A 194 21.07 11.43 -30.32
CA GLU A 194 20.08 11.93 -31.27
C GLU A 194 18.84 12.51 -30.60
N LEU A 195 18.53 12.12 -29.37
CA LEU A 195 17.35 12.53 -28.61
C LEU A 195 17.74 13.33 -27.36
N TYR A 196 16.83 14.19 -26.94
CA TYR A 196 16.88 14.92 -25.68
C TYR A 196 15.85 14.34 -24.70
N ASP A 197 16.05 14.58 -23.42
CA ASP A 197 15.22 14.08 -22.33
C ASP A 197 13.78 14.60 -22.33
N ASP A 198 13.54 15.74 -22.95
CA ASP A 198 12.20 16.32 -23.19
C ASP A 198 11.49 15.73 -24.43
N GLN A 199 12.13 14.85 -25.19
CA GLN A 199 11.57 14.18 -26.36
C GLN A 199 10.98 12.81 -25.97
N LEU A 200 9.74 12.82 -25.45
CA LEU A 200 9.05 11.59 -25.06
C LEU A 200 8.63 10.74 -26.26
N ILE A 201 8.80 9.43 -26.10
CA ILE A 201 8.25 8.42 -27.00
C ILE A 201 7.26 7.58 -26.20
N ALA A 202 5.98 7.67 -26.51
CA ALA A 202 4.96 6.81 -25.93
C ALA A 202 5.02 5.42 -26.59
N VAL A 203 5.26 4.37 -25.82
CA VAL A 203 5.33 2.98 -26.29
C VAL A 203 4.16 2.21 -25.69
N TRP A 204 3.31 1.64 -26.52
CA TRP A 204 2.21 0.79 -26.07
C TRP A 204 2.75 -0.48 -25.41
N SER A 205 2.29 -0.77 -24.22
CA SER A 205 2.58 -2.03 -23.51
C SER A 205 1.28 -2.81 -23.28
N ASP A 206 1.32 -4.10 -23.66
CA ASP A 206 0.19 -4.99 -23.44
C ASP A 206 0.03 -5.35 -21.96
N GLU A 207 1.14 -5.43 -21.23
CA GLU A 207 1.16 -5.71 -19.80
C GLU A 207 0.54 -4.54 -19.01
N LEU A 208 0.82 -3.31 -19.43
CA LEU A 208 0.24 -2.11 -18.82
C LEU A 208 -1.18 -1.83 -19.31
N ASN A 209 -1.55 -2.37 -20.47
CA ASN A 209 -2.75 -2.01 -21.25
C ASN A 209 -2.88 -0.48 -21.46
N ASP A 210 -1.74 0.20 -21.59
CA ASP A 210 -1.60 1.65 -21.74
C ASP A 210 -0.23 1.98 -22.36
N TYR A 211 0.06 3.26 -22.53
CA TYR A 211 1.37 3.73 -22.97
C TYR A 211 2.35 3.86 -21.79
N ALA A 212 3.61 3.48 -22.05
CA ALA A 212 4.74 3.91 -21.25
C ALA A 212 5.43 5.07 -21.98
N TYR A 213 5.66 6.18 -21.31
CA TYR A 213 6.24 7.39 -21.87
C TYR A 213 7.74 7.41 -21.60
N CYS A 214 8.52 7.09 -22.62
CA CYS A 214 9.96 6.90 -22.53
C CYS A 214 10.73 8.21 -22.75
N SER A 215 11.45 8.66 -21.74
CA SER A 215 12.42 9.76 -21.80
C SER A 215 13.83 9.18 -21.95
N VAL A 216 14.58 9.63 -22.97
CA VAL A 216 15.96 9.18 -23.23
C VAL A 216 16.94 10.17 -22.62
N MET A 217 17.58 9.77 -21.52
CA MET A 217 18.55 10.58 -20.80
C MET A 217 19.98 10.42 -21.36
N GLY A 218 20.78 11.47 -21.29
CA GLY A 218 22.20 11.41 -21.58
C GLY A 218 22.72 12.40 -22.63
N SER A 219 21.88 13.28 -23.15
CA SER A 219 22.28 14.32 -24.10
C SER A 219 23.29 15.30 -23.50
N ALA A 220 23.20 15.58 -22.19
CA ALA A 220 24.14 16.42 -21.44
C ALA A 220 25.47 15.72 -21.09
N GLY A 221 25.51 14.36 -21.16
CA GLY A 221 26.70 13.57 -20.89
C GLY A 221 26.96 13.25 -19.42
N GLU A 222 25.98 13.49 -18.54
CA GLU A 222 26.10 13.28 -17.10
C GLU A 222 25.55 11.91 -16.66
N SER A 223 24.41 11.49 -17.21
CA SER A 223 23.79 10.17 -16.99
C SER A 223 23.33 9.61 -18.32
N TYR A 224 23.20 8.28 -18.44
CA TYR A 224 22.73 7.62 -19.66
C TYR A 224 21.71 6.58 -19.30
N GLY A 225 20.54 6.65 -19.93
CA GLY A 225 19.48 5.70 -19.62
C GLY A 225 18.19 5.99 -20.35
N VAL A 226 17.16 5.26 -19.94
CA VAL A 226 15.76 5.52 -20.34
C VAL A 226 14.89 5.38 -19.11
N THR A 227 14.13 6.43 -18.80
CA THR A 227 13.04 6.38 -17.82
C THR A 227 11.74 6.17 -18.56
N CYS A 228 10.98 5.15 -18.16
CA CYS A 228 9.67 4.82 -18.69
C CYS A 228 8.61 5.21 -17.65
N PHE A 229 7.91 6.31 -17.86
CA PHE A 229 6.80 6.76 -17.04
C PHE A 229 5.55 5.95 -17.40
N LEU A 230 4.91 5.32 -16.42
CA LEU A 230 3.92 4.28 -16.64
C LEU A 230 2.48 4.82 -16.66
N GLY A 231 1.81 4.71 -17.80
CA GLY A 231 0.42 5.08 -17.98
C GLY A 231 0.11 6.55 -17.73
N SER A 232 -1.15 6.87 -17.58
CA SER A 232 -1.65 8.22 -17.30
C SER A 232 -0.97 8.85 -16.08
N LYS A 233 -0.79 8.09 -15.00
CA LYS A 233 -0.15 8.56 -13.76
C LYS A 233 1.33 8.91 -13.96
N GLY A 234 2.03 8.06 -14.73
CA GLY A 234 3.43 8.34 -15.10
C GLY A 234 3.56 9.60 -15.98
N LEU A 235 2.65 9.81 -16.93
CA LEU A 235 2.63 11.02 -17.74
C LEU A 235 2.45 12.28 -16.90
N LEU A 236 1.51 12.26 -15.94
CA LEU A 236 1.29 13.38 -15.02
C LEU A 236 2.52 13.65 -14.16
N SER A 237 3.17 12.61 -13.63
CA SER A 237 4.40 12.78 -12.83
C SER A 237 5.57 13.35 -13.65
N PHE A 238 5.66 13.02 -14.93
CA PHE A 238 6.63 13.67 -15.83
C PHE A 238 6.30 15.14 -16.04
N PHE A 239 5.02 15.47 -16.21
CA PHE A 239 4.56 16.84 -16.40
C PHE A 239 4.87 17.70 -15.16
N ASP A 240 4.63 17.20 -13.96
CA ASP A 240 4.95 17.86 -12.70
C ASP A 240 6.44 18.16 -12.58
N ILE A 241 7.32 17.24 -13.00
CA ILE A 241 8.77 17.47 -13.04
C ILE A 241 9.11 18.58 -14.03
N LEU A 242 8.50 18.56 -15.20
CA LEU A 242 8.80 19.55 -16.26
C LEU A 242 8.36 20.96 -15.90
N GLU A 243 7.23 21.11 -15.19
CA GLU A 243 6.71 22.41 -14.73
C GLU A 243 7.35 22.91 -13.44
N SER A 244 8.05 22.05 -12.70
CA SER A 244 8.72 22.44 -11.46
C SER A 244 9.81 23.50 -11.69
N ASP A 245 9.92 24.45 -10.77
CA ASP A 245 11.00 25.43 -10.82
C ASP A 245 12.35 24.73 -10.50
N PRO A 246 13.31 24.70 -11.43
CA PRO A 246 14.61 24.05 -11.19
C PRO A 246 15.42 24.69 -10.04
N TYR A 247 14.97 25.81 -9.51
CA TYR A 247 15.59 26.51 -8.38
C TYR A 247 14.88 26.26 -7.04
N GLU A 248 13.69 25.65 -7.04
CA GLU A 248 13.05 25.14 -5.84
C GLU A 248 13.54 23.72 -5.58
N GLU A 249 14.33 23.56 -4.50
CA GLU A 249 14.66 22.23 -3.98
C GLU A 249 13.38 21.59 -3.40
N ASN A 250 12.57 20.99 -4.25
CA ASN A 250 11.43 20.20 -3.81
C ASN A 250 11.77 18.70 -3.94
N PRO A 251 12.34 18.08 -2.90
CA PRO A 251 12.73 16.67 -2.96
C PRO A 251 11.52 15.74 -3.14
N THR A 252 10.31 16.18 -2.79
CA THR A 252 9.10 15.34 -2.92
C THR A 252 8.74 15.04 -4.37
N LEU A 253 9.06 15.93 -5.31
CA LEU A 253 8.83 15.68 -6.75
C LEU A 253 9.61 14.46 -7.27
N LEU A 254 10.79 14.22 -6.72
CA LEU A 254 11.60 13.06 -7.11
C LEU A 254 10.98 11.74 -6.62
N PHE A 255 10.27 11.77 -5.48
CA PHE A 255 9.61 10.60 -4.90
C PHE A 255 8.18 10.37 -5.39
N ASN A 256 7.61 11.31 -6.14
CA ASN A 256 6.25 11.19 -6.68
C ASN A 256 6.20 10.65 -8.11
N GLN A 257 7.31 10.11 -8.61
CA GLN A 257 7.37 9.51 -9.93
C GLN A 257 6.73 8.11 -9.94
N TYR A 258 6.00 7.81 -11.00
CA TYR A 258 5.57 6.47 -11.31
C TYR A 258 6.27 5.97 -12.57
N SER A 259 7.42 5.33 -12.39
CA SER A 259 8.30 4.97 -13.50
C SER A 259 9.19 3.77 -13.21
N VAL A 260 9.68 3.14 -14.27
CA VAL A 260 10.77 2.18 -14.24
C VAL A 260 11.90 2.67 -15.14
N THR A 261 13.12 2.56 -14.66
CA THR A 261 14.29 3.14 -15.33
C THR A 261 15.36 2.10 -15.58
N VAL A 262 16.00 2.15 -16.76
CA VAL A 262 17.30 1.55 -16.99
C VAL A 262 18.36 2.63 -17.08
N ASP A 263 19.33 2.59 -16.19
CA ASP A 263 20.50 3.46 -16.16
C ASP A 263 21.76 2.71 -16.55
N PHE A 264 22.72 3.42 -17.16
CA PHE A 264 24.06 2.90 -17.43
C PHE A 264 25.08 3.61 -16.55
N ASN A 265 25.40 2.98 -15.44
CA ASN A 265 26.18 3.50 -14.35
C ASN A 265 27.68 3.18 -14.44
N ASN A 266 28.48 3.71 -13.52
CA ASN A 266 29.81 3.23 -13.25
C ASN A 266 29.75 2.08 -12.25
N ARG A 267 30.85 1.30 -12.13
CA ARG A 267 30.90 0.19 -11.16
C ARG A 267 30.73 0.67 -9.70
N GLU A 268 31.26 1.82 -9.38
CA GLU A 268 31.19 2.44 -8.05
C GLU A 268 29.80 2.96 -7.67
N ASP A 269 28.92 3.15 -8.63
CA ASP A 269 27.55 3.66 -8.43
C ASP A 269 26.53 2.52 -8.18
N LEU A 270 26.92 1.25 -8.48
CA LEU A 270 26.08 0.09 -8.20
C LEU A 270 26.16 -0.29 -6.73
N ASP A 271 25.03 -0.69 -6.16
CA ASP A 271 25.01 -1.33 -4.87
C ASP A 271 25.58 -2.77 -4.90
N GLU A 272 25.64 -3.43 -3.76
CA GLU A 272 26.24 -4.76 -3.65
C GLU A 272 25.32 -5.84 -4.27
N GLU A 273 24.03 -5.68 -4.16
CA GLU A 273 23.01 -6.63 -4.67
C GLU A 273 22.98 -6.62 -6.19
N GLU A 274 22.96 -5.46 -6.82
CA GLU A 274 23.04 -5.30 -8.27
C GLU A 274 24.33 -5.93 -8.84
N TYR A 275 25.45 -5.69 -8.16
CA TYR A 275 26.72 -6.25 -8.58
C TYR A 275 26.78 -7.76 -8.45
N GLU A 276 26.28 -8.35 -7.37
CA GLU A 276 26.22 -9.77 -7.19
C GLU A 276 25.23 -10.43 -8.19
N LEU A 277 24.12 -9.76 -8.52
CA LEU A 277 23.21 -10.18 -9.58
C LEU A 277 23.96 -10.28 -10.93
N ILE A 278 24.68 -9.24 -11.34
CA ILE A 278 25.47 -9.24 -12.59
C ILE A 278 26.46 -10.41 -12.62
N LYS A 279 27.12 -10.70 -11.50
CA LYS A 279 28.04 -11.83 -11.38
C LYS A 279 27.33 -13.18 -11.48
N ARG A 280 26.20 -13.34 -10.77
CA ARG A 280 25.37 -14.54 -10.78
C ARG A 280 24.92 -14.89 -12.19
N LEU A 281 24.53 -13.87 -12.96
CA LEU A 281 24.16 -14.00 -14.37
C LEU A 281 25.37 -14.22 -15.32
N GLY A 282 26.62 -14.23 -14.80
CA GLY A 282 27.83 -14.42 -15.58
C GLY A 282 28.18 -13.28 -16.53
N ARG A 283 27.54 -12.11 -16.37
CA ARG A 283 27.75 -10.92 -17.22
C ARG A 283 29.03 -10.18 -16.84
N LYS A 284 29.63 -9.48 -17.82
CA LYS A 284 30.88 -8.76 -17.62
C LYS A 284 30.84 -7.41 -18.30
N TYR A 285 30.86 -6.36 -17.49
CA TYR A 285 30.92 -4.99 -17.96
C TYR A 285 32.28 -4.36 -17.61
N ARG A 286 32.73 -3.42 -18.40
CA ARG A 286 34.01 -2.69 -18.17
C ARG A 286 33.92 -1.25 -18.70
N GLY A 287 34.42 -0.29 -17.93
CA GLY A 287 34.46 1.12 -18.29
C GLY A 287 33.35 1.94 -17.66
N LYS A 288 33.41 3.23 -17.92
CA LYS A 288 32.42 4.19 -17.41
C LYS A 288 31.09 4.05 -18.17
N TYR A 289 29.98 4.19 -17.46
CA TYR A 289 28.63 4.15 -18.03
C TYR A 289 28.33 2.87 -18.81
N GLN A 290 28.85 1.74 -18.32
CA GLN A 290 28.67 0.45 -18.99
C GLN A 290 27.82 -0.53 -18.18
N TRP A 291 27.55 -0.25 -16.93
CA TRP A 291 26.90 -1.14 -16.01
C TRP A 291 25.40 -0.83 -15.95
N PRO A 292 24.54 -1.71 -16.50
CA PRO A 292 23.09 -1.50 -16.38
C PRO A 292 22.63 -1.64 -14.92
N SER A 293 21.77 -0.72 -14.50
CA SER A 293 21.03 -0.72 -13.24
C SER A 293 19.56 -0.50 -13.55
N PHE A 294 18.67 -1.10 -12.77
CA PHE A 294 17.24 -1.04 -13.00
C PHE A 294 16.55 -0.56 -11.73
N VAL A 295 15.81 0.53 -11.85
CA VAL A 295 15.20 1.22 -10.70
C VAL A 295 13.71 1.37 -10.92
N SER A 296 12.94 1.02 -9.91
CA SER A 296 11.51 1.29 -9.78
C SER A 296 11.29 2.53 -8.94
N MET A 297 10.44 3.43 -9.43
CA MET A 297 9.98 4.62 -8.73
C MET A 297 8.46 4.52 -8.57
N ILE A 298 8.01 4.47 -7.33
CA ILE A 298 6.59 4.46 -6.96
C ILE A 298 6.36 5.66 -6.04
N PRO A 299 5.28 6.43 -6.23
CA PRO A 299 4.96 7.55 -5.37
C PRO A 299 4.95 7.20 -3.88
N ASP A 300 5.42 8.13 -3.05
CA ASP A 300 5.58 8.00 -1.60
C ASP A 300 6.58 6.90 -1.14
N GLN A 301 7.32 6.28 -2.06
CA GLN A 301 8.30 5.24 -1.74
C GLN A 301 9.69 5.62 -2.23
N LEU A 302 10.71 5.09 -1.56
CA LEU A 302 12.09 5.30 -2.03
C LEU A 302 12.37 4.47 -3.30
N PRO A 303 13.32 4.92 -4.14
CA PRO A 303 13.79 4.14 -5.27
C PRO A 303 14.19 2.72 -4.84
N TRP A 304 13.78 1.71 -5.61
CA TRP A 304 14.04 0.31 -5.27
C TRP A 304 14.38 -0.52 -6.50
N MET A 305 14.96 -1.69 -6.30
CA MET A 305 15.19 -2.65 -7.38
C MET A 305 13.84 -3.14 -7.92
N ILE A 306 13.76 -3.35 -9.23
CA ILE A 306 12.53 -3.80 -9.89
C ILE A 306 12.17 -5.24 -9.51
N ASN A 307 10.88 -5.51 -9.37
CA ASN A 307 10.33 -6.85 -9.18
C ASN A 307 10.12 -7.59 -10.52
N GLN A 308 9.57 -8.81 -10.46
CA GLN A 308 9.35 -9.63 -11.66
C GLN A 308 8.40 -8.98 -12.67
N GLU A 309 7.30 -8.42 -12.23
CA GLU A 309 6.33 -7.74 -13.12
C GLU A 309 6.95 -6.54 -13.79
N GLU A 310 7.66 -5.71 -13.02
CA GLU A 310 8.38 -4.54 -13.54
C GLU A 310 9.52 -4.95 -14.49
N CYS A 311 10.18 -6.09 -14.25
CA CYS A 311 11.20 -6.65 -15.13
C CYS A 311 10.61 -7.06 -16.48
N LEU A 312 9.48 -7.76 -16.49
CA LEU A 312 8.77 -8.16 -17.71
C LEU A 312 8.23 -6.94 -18.45
N LEU A 313 7.62 -6.01 -17.74
CA LEU A 313 7.11 -4.75 -18.29
C LEU A 313 8.22 -3.92 -18.95
N LEU A 314 9.32 -3.69 -18.24
CA LEU A 314 10.46 -2.93 -18.78
C LEU A 314 11.09 -3.64 -19.98
N THR A 315 11.15 -4.97 -19.97
CA THR A 315 11.65 -5.77 -21.10
C THR A 315 10.76 -5.56 -22.34
N ASP A 316 9.45 -5.67 -22.22
CA ASP A 316 8.50 -5.43 -23.30
C ASP A 316 8.61 -4.00 -23.88
N ILE A 317 8.62 -3.00 -23.02
CA ILE A 317 8.77 -1.59 -23.41
C ILE A 317 10.08 -1.37 -24.17
N LEU A 318 11.21 -1.84 -23.62
CA LEU A 318 12.53 -1.66 -24.24
C LEU A 318 12.69 -2.44 -25.55
N LEU A 319 12.05 -3.61 -25.70
CA LEU A 319 12.05 -4.35 -26.97
C LEU A 319 11.36 -3.52 -28.08
N LYS A 320 10.18 -3.00 -27.79
CA LYS A 320 9.40 -2.17 -28.74
C LYS A 320 10.11 -0.84 -29.03
N LEU A 321 10.66 -0.20 -28.01
CA LEU A 321 11.46 1.01 -28.18
C LEU A 321 12.70 0.76 -29.04
N ASN A 322 13.48 -0.29 -28.78
CA ASN A 322 14.67 -0.62 -29.57
C ASN A 322 14.31 -0.93 -31.05
N ALA A 323 13.19 -1.59 -31.32
CA ALA A 323 12.69 -1.82 -32.67
C ALA A 323 12.41 -0.49 -33.38
N PHE A 324 11.65 0.41 -32.74
CA PHE A 324 11.37 1.73 -33.28
C PHE A 324 12.65 2.54 -33.53
N LEU A 325 13.59 2.58 -32.56
CA LEU A 325 14.87 3.29 -32.67
C LEU A 325 15.75 2.76 -33.79
N SER A 326 15.66 1.46 -34.09
CA SER A 326 16.45 0.81 -35.14
C SER A 326 15.89 1.08 -36.54
N ASP A 327 14.58 1.16 -36.66
CA ASP A 327 13.89 1.34 -37.94
C ASP A 327 13.69 2.83 -38.32
N THR A 328 14.06 3.74 -37.41
CA THR A 328 13.84 5.17 -37.59
C THR A 328 15.16 5.91 -37.83
N GLU A 329 15.25 6.56 -39.00
CA GLU A 329 16.32 7.53 -39.32
C GLU A 329 15.91 8.96 -38.90
N ASN A 330 16.89 9.80 -38.51
CA ASN A 330 16.70 11.20 -38.13
C ASN A 330 15.72 11.35 -36.95
N LEU A 331 15.99 10.65 -35.85
CA LEU A 331 15.15 10.63 -34.66
C LEU A 331 14.83 12.03 -34.12
N SER A 332 15.84 12.91 -34.07
CA SER A 332 15.69 14.30 -33.59
C SER A 332 14.69 15.15 -34.40
N GLU A 333 14.44 14.80 -35.66
CA GLU A 333 13.47 15.48 -36.49
C GLU A 333 12.06 14.87 -36.40
N LYS A 334 11.98 13.57 -36.07
CA LYS A 334 10.72 12.80 -36.01
C LYS A 334 10.05 12.82 -34.65
N VAL A 335 10.86 12.80 -33.58
CA VAL A 335 10.36 12.85 -32.21
C VAL A 335 10.29 14.31 -31.78
N PRO A 336 9.11 14.88 -31.60
CA PRO A 336 8.99 16.27 -31.15
C PRO A 336 9.47 16.42 -29.69
N SER A 337 9.97 17.61 -29.33
CA SER A 337 10.07 17.98 -27.91
C SER A 337 8.69 18.01 -27.28
N PHE A 338 8.64 17.70 -25.98
CA PHE A 338 7.37 17.72 -25.24
C PHE A 338 6.66 19.07 -25.41
N GLY A 339 5.40 19.03 -25.77
CA GLY A 339 4.59 20.20 -26.10
C GLY A 339 3.21 19.76 -26.60
N ASN A 340 2.73 20.35 -27.70
CA ASN A 340 1.39 20.08 -28.21
C ASN A 340 1.17 18.63 -28.69
N HIS A 341 2.23 17.93 -29.05
CA HIS A 341 2.14 16.54 -29.55
C HIS A 341 3.35 15.73 -29.07
N LEU A 342 3.15 14.44 -28.87
CA LEU A 342 4.19 13.45 -28.67
C LEU A 342 4.08 12.30 -29.68
N LEU A 343 5.17 11.61 -29.92
CA LEU A 343 5.21 10.46 -30.79
C LEU A 343 4.80 9.21 -30.01
N ALA A 344 3.85 8.44 -30.55
CA ALA A 344 3.44 7.16 -29.98
C ALA A 344 3.73 6.01 -30.94
N VAL A 345 4.26 4.92 -30.39
CA VAL A 345 4.44 3.62 -31.04
C VAL A 345 3.33 2.69 -30.56
N ARG A 346 2.42 2.34 -31.47
CA ARG A 346 1.28 1.47 -31.18
C ARG A 346 1.68 0.01 -31.08
N GLU A 347 0.77 -0.84 -30.60
CA GLU A 347 0.91 -2.29 -30.53
C GLU A 347 1.43 -2.94 -31.83
N ASN A 348 0.93 -2.49 -32.98
CA ASN A 348 1.35 -3.00 -34.29
C ASN A 348 2.69 -2.42 -34.81
N GLY A 349 3.40 -1.63 -33.99
CA GLY A 349 4.65 -0.95 -34.36
C GLY A 349 4.50 0.31 -35.20
N GLU A 350 3.28 0.71 -35.56
CA GLU A 350 3.03 1.95 -36.29
C GLU A 350 3.23 3.17 -35.40
N SER A 351 3.95 4.19 -35.90
CA SER A 351 4.13 5.44 -35.17
C SER A 351 3.11 6.49 -35.59
N VAL A 352 2.54 7.17 -34.60
CA VAL A 352 1.55 8.26 -34.79
C VAL A 352 1.86 9.42 -33.86
N LEU A 353 1.39 10.62 -34.21
CA LEU A 353 1.42 11.76 -33.30
C LEU A 353 0.11 11.81 -32.52
N LEU A 354 0.21 11.89 -31.19
CA LEU A 354 -0.91 12.09 -30.28
C LEU A 354 -0.90 13.51 -29.74
N SER A 355 -2.06 14.07 -29.47
CA SER A 355 -2.20 15.36 -28.80
C SER A 355 -1.83 15.21 -27.31
N THR A 356 -0.85 15.97 -26.85
CA THR A 356 -0.46 15.97 -25.44
C THR A 356 -1.57 16.51 -24.55
N ASP A 357 -2.27 17.57 -24.98
CA ASP A 357 -3.39 18.14 -24.25
C ASP A 357 -4.53 17.12 -24.05
N GLU A 358 -4.84 16.32 -25.11
CA GLU A 358 -5.86 15.27 -25.01
C GLU A 358 -5.45 14.19 -24.03
N LEU A 359 -4.21 13.72 -24.08
CA LEU A 359 -3.69 12.72 -23.15
C LEU A 359 -3.68 13.20 -21.69
N ILE A 360 -3.25 14.43 -21.43
CA ILE A 360 -3.27 15.03 -20.10
C ILE A 360 -4.72 15.22 -19.63
N GLN A 361 -5.61 15.70 -20.49
CA GLN A 361 -7.02 15.83 -20.11
C GLN A 361 -7.68 14.48 -19.84
N GLU A 362 -7.33 13.44 -20.59
CA GLU A 362 -7.80 12.08 -20.34
C GLU A 362 -7.25 11.56 -19.01
N ALA A 363 -5.97 11.75 -18.74
CA ALA A 363 -5.33 11.37 -17.47
C ALA A 363 -5.93 12.10 -16.25
N LEU A 364 -6.27 13.39 -16.39
CA LEU A 364 -6.92 14.17 -15.33
C LEU A 364 -8.41 13.84 -15.16
N GLN A 365 -9.03 13.23 -16.16
CA GLN A 365 -10.42 12.77 -16.11
C GLN A 365 -10.55 11.31 -15.68
N ASP A 366 -9.43 10.63 -15.40
CA ASP A 366 -9.50 9.31 -14.80
C ASP A 366 -10.40 9.42 -13.56
N PRO A 367 -11.49 8.63 -13.50
CA PRO A 367 -12.44 8.75 -12.41
C PRO A 367 -11.71 8.51 -11.10
N VAL A 368 -11.90 9.44 -10.17
CA VAL A 368 -11.47 9.20 -8.79
C VAL A 368 -12.21 7.96 -8.32
N LEU A 369 -11.49 6.84 -8.18
CA LEU A 369 -12.09 5.59 -7.74
C LEU A 369 -12.71 5.80 -6.36
N GLU A 370 -13.97 5.37 -6.22
CA GLU A 370 -14.66 5.43 -4.96
C GLU A 370 -14.23 4.25 -4.09
N LEU A 371 -13.96 4.53 -2.82
CA LEU A 371 -13.72 3.47 -1.84
C LEU A 371 -14.92 2.53 -1.78
N GLU A 372 -14.71 1.27 -2.05
CA GLU A 372 -15.72 0.22 -1.92
C GLU A 372 -15.84 -0.17 -0.45
N LEU A 373 -16.83 0.38 0.21
CA LEU A 373 -17.22 -0.01 1.57
C LEU A 373 -18.43 -0.93 1.50
N SER A 374 -18.42 -1.96 2.35
CA SER A 374 -19.58 -2.84 2.52
C SER A 374 -20.80 -2.08 3.02
N GLU A 375 -21.97 -2.66 2.82
CA GLU A 375 -23.22 -2.12 3.39
C GLU A 375 -23.15 -1.97 4.92
N ILE A 376 -22.39 -2.83 5.59
CA ILE A 376 -22.24 -2.84 7.04
C ILE A 376 -21.35 -1.69 7.51
N GLU A 377 -20.20 -1.49 6.87
CA GLU A 377 -19.33 -0.37 7.13
C GLU A 377 -20.06 0.96 6.89
N TRP A 378 -20.80 1.06 5.79
CA TRP A 378 -21.66 2.21 5.54
C TRP A 378 -22.71 2.42 6.62
N LYS A 379 -23.40 1.36 7.07
CA LYS A 379 -24.39 1.45 8.15
C LYS A 379 -23.73 1.86 9.47
N ARG A 380 -22.54 1.34 9.78
CA ARG A 380 -21.75 1.69 10.97
C ARG A 380 -21.36 3.17 10.93
N MET A 381 -20.76 3.62 9.82
CA MET A 381 -20.37 5.01 9.63
C MET A 381 -21.58 5.95 9.70
N LYS A 382 -22.70 5.61 9.05
CA LYS A 382 -23.94 6.42 9.10
C LYS A 382 -24.55 6.51 10.47
N LYS A 383 -24.37 5.53 11.38
CA LYS A 383 -24.80 5.64 12.77
C LYS A 383 -24.03 6.68 13.57
N LYS A 384 -22.79 6.97 13.19
CA LYS A 384 -21.95 8.01 13.79
C LYS A 384 -22.27 9.42 13.29
N ILE A 385 -23.10 9.57 12.25
CA ILE A 385 -23.49 10.89 11.74
C ILE A 385 -24.24 11.63 12.82
N PRO A 386 -23.76 12.80 13.29
CA PRO A 386 -24.31 13.48 14.44
C PRO A 386 -25.71 13.99 14.14
N ALA A 387 -26.60 13.82 15.08
CA ALA A 387 -27.76 14.68 15.17
C ALA A 387 -27.29 16.10 15.45
N VAL A 388 -27.29 16.98 14.44
CA VAL A 388 -27.33 18.46 14.52
C VAL A 388 -26.17 19.22 15.23
N ASN A 389 -25.27 18.60 16.00
CA ASN A 389 -24.25 19.27 16.81
C ASN A 389 -22.81 18.83 16.57
N GLY A 390 -22.49 18.38 15.36
CA GLY A 390 -21.11 18.03 15.00
C GLY A 390 -20.20 19.29 15.00
N LYS A 391 -18.92 19.06 15.32
CA LYS A 391 -17.91 20.11 15.25
C LYS A 391 -17.46 20.28 13.80
N GLU A 392 -17.10 21.49 13.44
CA GLU A 392 -16.34 21.74 12.21
C GLU A 392 -14.87 21.42 12.49
N VAL A 393 -14.20 20.77 11.54
CA VAL A 393 -12.83 20.30 11.72
C VAL A 393 -11.97 20.63 10.51
N GLU A 394 -10.69 20.82 10.76
CA GLU A 394 -9.63 20.83 9.76
C GLU A 394 -9.05 19.41 9.66
N LEU A 395 -8.84 18.94 8.43
CA LEU A 395 -8.23 17.66 8.12
C LEU A 395 -7.07 17.88 7.15
N ALA A 396 -5.89 17.37 7.51
CA ALA A 396 -4.72 17.48 6.65
C ALA A 396 -3.90 16.21 6.64
N PHE A 397 -3.23 15.98 5.51
CA PHE A 397 -2.19 14.99 5.31
C PHE A 397 -0.83 15.68 5.37
N ILE A 398 0.00 15.32 6.32
CA ILE A 398 1.32 15.93 6.56
C ILE A 398 2.38 14.85 6.34
N GLN A 399 3.21 15.01 5.33
CA GLN A 399 4.31 14.07 5.07
C GLN A 399 5.35 14.15 6.18
N THR A 400 5.83 13.00 6.67
CA THR A 400 6.76 12.99 7.83
C THR A 400 8.19 13.36 7.46
N GLY A 401 8.57 13.33 6.19
CA GLY A 401 9.93 13.65 5.75
C GLY A 401 10.97 12.53 5.95
N GLU A 402 10.78 11.63 6.90
CA GLU A 402 11.69 10.53 7.18
C GLU A 402 11.11 9.20 6.67
N PRO A 403 11.87 8.42 5.91
CA PRO A 403 11.40 7.12 5.42
C PRO A 403 11.35 6.10 6.53
N VAL A 404 10.33 5.26 6.52
CA VAL A 404 10.20 4.08 7.39
C VAL A 404 10.19 2.80 6.55
N GLN A 405 10.62 1.72 7.16
CA GLN A 405 10.72 0.41 6.54
C GLN A 405 10.06 -0.64 7.44
N LYS A 406 9.10 -1.40 6.90
CA LYS A 406 8.36 -2.40 7.70
C LYS A 406 9.24 -3.58 8.11
N THR A 407 10.07 -4.06 7.19
CA THR A 407 11.04 -5.13 7.41
C THR A 407 12.37 -4.75 6.75
N PRO A 408 13.51 -5.33 7.13
CA PRO A 408 14.80 -5.01 6.51
C PRO A 408 14.85 -5.20 5.00
N ASP A 409 14.00 -6.07 4.45
CA ASP A 409 13.96 -6.41 3.04
C ASP A 409 12.77 -5.76 2.30
N SER A 410 11.92 -4.97 2.99
CA SER A 410 10.81 -4.25 2.36
C SER A 410 11.26 -2.89 1.84
N ARG A 411 10.62 -2.40 0.78
CA ARG A 411 10.86 -1.07 0.23
C ARG A 411 10.52 0.00 1.27
N PRO A 412 11.41 0.95 1.56
CA PRO A 412 11.11 2.08 2.44
C PRO A 412 10.08 3.01 1.81
N PHE A 413 9.23 3.62 2.65
CA PHE A 413 8.22 4.59 2.24
C PHE A 413 8.22 5.79 3.17
N ILE A 414 7.65 6.90 2.73
CA ILE A 414 7.50 8.12 3.52
C ILE A 414 6.03 8.20 3.97
N PRO A 415 5.74 7.94 5.26
CA PRO A 415 4.37 7.98 5.76
C PRO A 415 3.83 9.40 5.87
N TYR A 416 2.50 9.49 5.92
CA TYR A 416 1.77 10.72 6.22
C TYR A 416 1.13 10.64 7.59
N ILE A 417 1.15 11.75 8.32
CA ILE A 417 0.30 11.97 9.47
C ILE A 417 -1.01 12.55 8.95
N LEU A 418 -2.09 11.84 9.19
CA LEU A 418 -3.44 12.35 9.00
C LEU A 418 -3.91 12.95 10.31
N VAL A 419 -4.19 14.26 10.36
CA VAL A 419 -4.56 14.97 11.58
C VAL A 419 -5.94 15.60 11.47
N LEU A 420 -6.73 15.46 12.53
CA LEU A 420 -8.07 16.05 12.68
C LEU A 420 -8.06 17.07 13.81
N ILE A 421 -8.33 18.32 13.48
CA ILE A 421 -8.25 19.45 14.41
C ILE A 421 -9.60 20.17 14.49
N GLU A 422 -10.06 20.53 15.69
CA GLU A 422 -11.30 21.28 15.87
C GLU A 422 -11.10 22.74 15.46
N CYS A 423 -11.92 23.22 14.52
CA CYS A 423 -11.92 24.62 14.10
C CYS A 423 -12.17 25.57 15.28
N GLY A 424 -11.43 26.67 15.32
CA GLY A 424 -11.56 27.72 16.29
C GLY A 424 -10.98 27.45 17.69
N THR A 425 -10.74 26.17 18.06
CA THR A 425 -10.04 25.84 19.32
C THR A 425 -8.61 25.40 19.09
N GLY A 426 -8.28 24.90 17.89
CA GLY A 426 -6.99 24.30 17.55
C GLY A 426 -6.71 22.98 18.28
N ALA A 427 -7.72 22.38 18.90
CA ALA A 427 -7.56 21.13 19.63
C ALA A 427 -7.42 19.95 18.64
N VAL A 428 -6.34 19.19 18.74
CA VAL A 428 -6.17 17.93 18.01
C VAL A 428 -7.18 16.93 18.57
N LEU A 429 -8.13 16.51 17.72
CA LEU A 429 -9.16 15.56 18.10
C LEU A 429 -8.67 14.14 17.90
N HIS A 430 -7.96 13.89 16.80
CA HIS A 430 -7.39 12.60 16.49
C HIS A 430 -6.26 12.74 15.47
N TYR A 431 -5.37 11.75 15.41
CA TYR A 431 -4.38 11.61 14.35
C TYR A 431 -4.17 10.13 14.05
N ASP A 432 -3.71 9.83 12.83
CA ASP A 432 -3.36 8.48 12.38
C ASP A 432 -2.17 8.54 11.41
N LEU A 433 -1.54 7.39 11.14
CA LEU A 433 -0.50 7.27 10.13
C LEU A 433 -1.07 6.58 8.91
N ALA A 434 -0.81 7.15 7.72
CA ALA A 434 -1.13 6.57 6.43
C ALA A 434 0.17 6.23 5.68
N GLU A 435 0.21 5.04 5.10
CA GLU A 435 1.42 4.52 4.44
C GLU A 435 1.54 4.97 2.99
N SER A 436 0.42 5.11 2.29
CA SER A 436 0.36 5.58 0.91
C SER A 436 -0.95 6.31 0.68
N VAL A 437 -0.84 7.56 0.25
CA VAL A 437 -1.99 8.43 -0.01
C VAL A 437 -1.90 9.11 -1.39
N TYR A 438 -1.06 8.57 -2.25
CA TYR A 438 -0.90 9.10 -3.60
C TYR A 438 -2.16 8.87 -4.46
N TYR A 439 -2.88 7.79 -4.20
CA TYR A 439 -4.10 7.43 -4.94
C TYR A 439 -5.36 7.75 -4.15
N ALA A 440 -6.45 8.00 -4.85
CA ALA A 440 -7.74 8.31 -4.26
C ALA A 440 -8.22 7.26 -3.24
N GLU A 441 -8.00 5.98 -3.54
CA GLU A 441 -8.34 4.87 -2.65
C GLU A 441 -7.60 4.98 -1.31
N GLY A 442 -6.29 5.21 -1.34
CA GLY A 442 -5.47 5.37 -0.14
C GLY A 442 -5.88 6.58 0.70
N VAL A 443 -6.20 7.71 0.05
CA VAL A 443 -6.72 8.91 0.73
C VAL A 443 -8.06 8.61 1.40
N GLN A 444 -9.01 8.02 0.66
CA GLN A 444 -10.34 7.71 1.19
C GLN A 444 -10.27 6.67 2.31
N GLU A 445 -9.43 5.66 2.18
CA GLU A 445 -9.21 4.65 3.20
C GLU A 445 -8.63 5.25 4.48
N ALA A 446 -7.62 6.12 4.38
CA ALA A 446 -7.03 6.81 5.52
C ALA A 446 -8.06 7.68 6.25
N VAL A 447 -8.87 8.44 5.51
CA VAL A 447 -9.97 9.25 6.09
C VAL A 447 -11.03 8.35 6.71
N TYR A 448 -11.40 7.25 6.07
CA TYR A 448 -12.37 6.29 6.60
C TYR A 448 -11.88 5.69 7.93
N ARG A 449 -10.63 5.21 8.00
CA ARG A 449 -10.03 4.67 9.23
C ARG A 449 -10.01 5.69 10.37
N LEU A 450 -9.65 6.95 10.06
CA LEU A 450 -9.66 8.03 11.03
C LEU A 450 -11.07 8.24 11.57
N PHE A 451 -12.08 8.31 10.70
CA PHE A 451 -13.47 8.51 11.09
C PHE A 451 -14.07 7.29 11.79
N ASP A 452 -13.55 6.10 11.54
CA ASP A 452 -13.97 4.91 12.27
C ASP A 452 -13.49 4.91 13.73
N LYS A 453 -12.40 5.61 14.04
CA LYS A 453 -11.85 5.76 15.40
C LYS A 453 -12.54 6.85 16.23
N ILE A 454 -13.26 7.79 15.60
CA ILE A 454 -13.97 8.86 16.32
C ILE A 454 -15.44 8.49 16.59
N GLU A 455 -15.98 8.92 17.72
CA GLU A 455 -17.38 8.60 18.12
C GLU A 455 -18.44 9.36 17.30
N VAL A 456 -18.11 10.58 16.89
CA VAL A 456 -19.06 11.52 16.24
C VAL A 456 -18.42 12.11 15.01
N LEU A 457 -19.05 11.94 13.84
CA LEU A 457 -18.58 12.54 12.60
C LEU A 457 -18.68 14.06 12.62
N PRO A 458 -17.77 14.78 11.93
CA PRO A 458 -17.80 16.24 11.87
C PRO A 458 -19.02 16.79 11.11
N ALA A 459 -19.42 18.02 11.43
CA ALA A 459 -20.48 18.73 10.72
C ALA A 459 -20.02 19.28 9.37
N ALA A 460 -18.75 19.61 9.26
CA ALA A 460 -18.05 20.00 8.03
C ALA A 460 -16.56 19.72 8.20
N VAL A 461 -15.89 19.46 7.08
CA VAL A 461 -14.44 19.24 7.01
C VAL A 461 -13.82 20.29 6.12
N TYR A 462 -12.77 20.94 6.61
CA TYR A 462 -11.95 21.89 5.88
C TYR A 462 -10.63 21.21 5.51
N MET A 463 -10.26 21.25 4.24
CA MET A 463 -9.00 20.73 3.72
C MET A 463 -8.33 21.76 2.83
N PHE A 464 -7.02 21.66 2.65
CA PHE A 464 -6.33 22.44 1.62
C PHE A 464 -6.94 22.13 0.24
N ASP A 465 -6.95 23.14 -0.65
CA ASP A 465 -7.42 22.94 -2.05
C ASP A 465 -6.32 22.28 -2.86
N ASP A 466 -6.14 21.00 -2.65
CA ASP A 466 -5.10 20.16 -3.23
C ASP A 466 -5.66 18.81 -3.73
N SER A 467 -4.76 17.93 -4.17
CA SER A 467 -5.11 16.58 -4.65
C SER A 467 -5.75 15.70 -3.55
N PHE A 468 -5.40 15.89 -2.27
CA PHE A 468 -5.98 15.12 -1.18
C PHE A 468 -7.47 15.44 -1.02
N ALA A 469 -7.83 16.73 -1.07
CA ALA A 469 -9.23 17.14 -1.01
C ALA A 469 -10.05 16.62 -2.20
N VAL A 470 -9.46 16.62 -3.40
CA VAL A 470 -10.11 16.06 -4.61
C VAL A 470 -10.31 14.55 -4.44
N ASN A 471 -9.30 13.83 -3.99
CA ASN A 471 -9.34 12.38 -3.83
C ASN A 471 -10.28 11.94 -2.68
N ALA A 472 -10.45 12.75 -1.64
CA ALA A 472 -11.36 12.46 -0.52
C ALA A 472 -12.83 12.81 -0.81
N GLU A 473 -13.10 13.68 -1.80
CA GLU A 473 -14.44 14.23 -2.08
C GLU A 473 -15.53 13.16 -2.24
N PRO A 474 -15.31 12.03 -2.99
CA PRO A 474 -16.33 10.99 -3.13
C PRO A 474 -16.76 10.37 -1.79
N LEU A 475 -15.83 10.18 -0.87
CA LEU A 475 -16.13 9.66 0.46
C LEU A 475 -16.99 10.66 1.26
N PHE A 476 -16.65 11.95 1.26
CA PHE A 476 -17.43 12.98 1.94
C PHE A 476 -18.83 13.16 1.35
N GLU A 477 -18.98 13.06 0.02
CA GLU A 477 -20.30 13.08 -0.62
C GLU A 477 -21.16 11.91 -0.17
N LYS A 478 -20.61 10.70 -0.13
CA LYS A 478 -21.31 9.50 0.36
C LYS A 478 -21.70 9.63 1.84
N LEU A 479 -20.84 10.21 2.68
CA LEU A 479 -21.12 10.46 4.09
C LEU A 479 -22.07 11.64 4.29
N SER A 480 -22.35 12.42 3.26
CA SER A 480 -23.12 13.67 3.34
C SER A 480 -22.49 14.69 4.31
N ILE A 481 -21.17 14.74 4.37
CA ILE A 481 -20.38 15.70 5.15
C ILE A 481 -19.90 16.78 4.17
N PRO A 482 -20.20 18.06 4.40
CA PRO A 482 -19.67 19.14 3.59
C PRO A 482 -18.15 19.19 3.64
N LEU A 483 -17.50 19.12 2.47
CA LEU A 483 -16.07 19.38 2.30
C LEU A 483 -15.89 20.82 1.82
N VAL A 484 -15.07 21.59 2.54
CA VAL A 484 -14.71 22.97 2.23
C VAL A 484 -13.23 23.01 1.88
N LYS A 485 -12.93 23.32 0.63
CA LYS A 485 -11.56 23.50 0.15
C LYS A 485 -11.12 24.94 0.43
N THR A 486 -9.93 25.11 1.02
CA THR A 486 -9.39 26.41 1.45
C THR A 486 -7.88 26.51 1.25
N GLU A 487 -7.36 27.72 1.17
CA GLU A 487 -5.91 27.98 1.09
C GLU A 487 -5.24 28.03 2.47
N GLU A 488 -5.99 28.18 3.56
CA GLU A 488 -5.48 28.36 4.91
C GLU A 488 -6.22 27.44 5.90
N LEU A 489 -5.45 26.73 6.76
CA LEU A 489 -5.93 25.90 7.86
C LEU A 489 -5.16 26.29 9.13
N GLU A 490 -5.71 27.24 9.90
CA GLU A 490 -5.03 27.84 11.05
C GLU A 490 -4.62 26.83 12.13
N GLY A 491 -5.46 25.82 12.38
CA GLY A 491 -5.17 24.77 13.37
C GLY A 491 -4.09 23.82 12.90
N VAL A 492 -4.08 23.47 11.61
CA VAL A 492 -3.05 22.63 11.00
C VAL A 492 -1.71 23.35 10.97
N GLU A 493 -1.68 24.63 10.61
CA GLU A 493 -0.46 25.45 10.61
C GLU A 493 0.17 25.52 12.00
N GLN A 494 -0.65 25.77 13.04
CA GLN A 494 -0.19 25.75 14.43
C GLN A 494 0.33 24.37 14.86
N PHE A 495 -0.31 23.30 14.41
CA PHE A 495 0.14 21.94 14.68
C PHE A 495 1.50 21.65 14.05
N ILE A 496 1.71 22.06 12.80
CA ILE A 496 3.00 21.91 12.09
C ILE A 496 4.10 22.72 12.79
N GLU A 497 3.82 23.95 13.20
CA GLU A 497 4.78 24.78 13.95
C GLU A 497 5.19 24.12 15.26
N MET A 498 4.25 23.58 16.02
CA MET A 498 4.55 22.86 17.27
C MET A 498 5.40 21.60 17.03
N MET A 499 5.14 20.88 15.94
CA MET A 499 5.95 19.71 15.56
C MET A 499 7.38 20.09 15.17
N GLY A 500 7.57 21.26 14.54
CA GLY A 500 8.89 21.75 14.10
C GLY A 500 9.77 22.24 15.26
N GLU A 501 9.22 22.69 16.38
CA GLU A 501 9.97 23.20 17.54
C GLU A 501 10.41 22.12 18.54
N ASP A 502 9.61 21.04 18.70
CA ASP A 502 9.83 19.97 19.70
C ASP A 502 9.55 18.56 19.16
N GLY A 503 9.44 18.38 17.85
CA GLY A 503 9.01 17.15 17.23
C GLY A 503 10.01 16.01 17.40
N PRO A 504 9.52 14.75 17.49
CA PRO A 504 10.36 13.56 17.53
C PRO A 504 10.93 13.17 16.14
N PHE A 505 10.91 14.11 15.17
CA PHE A 505 11.35 13.88 13.79
C PHE A 505 12.49 14.81 13.38
#